data_5ae1889d58484a8d0b20e2b73e301a29
#
_entry.id   5ae1889d58484a8d0b20e2b73e301a29
#
_cell.length_a   1.000
_cell.length_b   1.000
_cell.length_c   1.000
_cell.angle_alpha   90.00
_cell.angle_beta   90.00
_cell.angle_gamma   90.00
#
_symmetry.space_group_name_H-M   'P 1'
#
loop_
_entity.id
_entity.type
_entity.pdbx_description
1 polymer ?
#
loop_
_entity_poly.entity_id
_entity_poly.type
_entity_poly.pdbx_seq_one_letter_code
_entity_poly.pdbx_strand_id
1 'polypeptide(L)'
;MRLPTILCVCASLGACGMQTANPVQGGATSAQQPAPQPTRSATAGTVTSLAGGWRVAGVDGADFNEPYGLALSGSAQELWWEPRCAWIVRSYRIDGGNIAFGPPQGAPKPGEVTPAVCTIAPPLRIAEVTRALDAATNVTRTEANGVLISGGGHSVLLFSQ
;
A
#
# COMPACT_ATOMS: atom_id res chain seq x y z
N MET A 1 -10.20 -14.58 -42.37
CA MET A 1 -9.96 -15.88 -41.70
C MET A 1 -10.98 -16.05 -40.58
N ARG A 2 -11.69 -17.18 -40.60
CA ARG A 2 -12.96 -17.45 -39.93
C ARG A 2 -12.74 -17.93 -38.48
N LEU A 3 -13.54 -17.39 -37.52
CA LEU A 3 -13.71 -17.96 -36.16
C LEU A 3 -14.38 -19.33 -36.23
N PRO A 4 -14.15 -20.18 -35.23
CA PRO A 4 -15.17 -21.12 -34.83
C PRO A 4 -15.69 -20.82 -33.40
N THR A 5 -16.99 -20.71 -33.36
CA THR A 5 -17.88 -20.74 -32.19
C THR A 5 -17.90 -22.16 -31.63
N ILE A 6 -17.58 -22.32 -30.35
CA ILE A 6 -17.86 -23.59 -29.63
C ILE A 6 -18.91 -23.32 -28.59
N LEU A 7 -20.07 -23.88 -28.85
CA LEU A 7 -21.21 -23.98 -27.96
C LEU A 7 -21.05 -25.24 -27.10
N CYS A 8 -20.94 -25.13 -25.79
CA CYS A 8 -21.05 -26.28 -24.88
C CYS A 8 -22.27 -26.14 -24.00
N VAL A 9 -23.28 -26.91 -24.34
CA VAL A 9 -24.49 -27.17 -23.55
C VAL A 9 -24.20 -28.35 -22.64
N CYS A 10 -24.29 -28.19 -21.33
CA CYS A 10 -24.38 -29.28 -20.36
C CYS A 10 -25.64 -29.12 -19.53
N ALA A 11 -26.61 -29.89 -19.87
CA ALA A 11 -27.76 -30.19 -19.03
C ALA A 11 -27.41 -31.34 -18.06
N SER A 12 -27.70 -31.20 -16.79
CA SER A 12 -27.68 -32.30 -15.83
C SER A 12 -28.88 -32.19 -14.91
N LEU A 13 -29.71 -33.19 -15.06
CA LEU A 13 -30.91 -33.51 -14.29
C LEU A 13 -30.56 -33.97 -12.86
N GLY A 14 -31.33 -33.53 -11.90
CA GLY A 14 -32.15 -34.29 -10.98
C GLY A 14 -31.50 -35.18 -9.94
N ALA A 15 -31.86 -34.93 -8.69
CA ALA A 15 -32.32 -35.98 -7.76
C ALA A 15 -32.99 -35.32 -6.55
N CYS A 16 -34.30 -35.52 -6.44
CA CYS A 16 -35.08 -35.36 -5.21
C CYS A 16 -34.60 -36.38 -4.17
N GLY A 17 -34.09 -35.92 -3.05
CA GLY A 17 -33.92 -36.73 -1.85
C GLY A 17 -34.92 -36.27 -0.78
N MET A 18 -36.01 -37.02 -0.59
CA MET A 18 -36.88 -36.93 0.59
C MET A 18 -36.08 -37.35 1.82
N GLN A 19 -35.89 -36.45 2.78
CA GLN A 19 -35.49 -36.82 4.13
C GLN A 19 -36.57 -36.43 5.12
N THR A 20 -37.02 -37.49 5.79
CA THR A 20 -38.03 -37.55 6.84
C THR A 20 -37.70 -36.65 8.02
N ALA A 21 -38.71 -35.95 8.48
CA ALA A 21 -38.71 -35.12 9.67
C ALA A 21 -38.45 -35.96 10.93
N ASN A 22 -37.50 -35.49 11.74
CA ASN A 22 -37.39 -35.82 13.14
C ASN A 22 -37.54 -34.52 13.96
N PRO A 23 -38.52 -34.42 14.88
CA PRO A 23 -38.64 -33.27 15.74
C PRO A 23 -37.73 -33.48 16.96
N VAL A 24 -36.54 -32.85 16.99
CA VAL A 24 -35.80 -32.67 18.23
C VAL A 24 -36.11 -31.29 18.74
N GLN A 25 -36.88 -31.24 19.82
CA GLN A 25 -36.99 -30.11 20.71
C GLN A 25 -35.61 -29.87 21.33
N GLY A 26 -35.15 -28.64 21.34
CA GLY A 26 -33.93 -28.30 22.11
C GLY A 26 -33.41 -26.91 21.86
N GLY A 27 -33.76 -25.97 22.73
CA GLY A 27 -32.88 -24.87 23.06
C GLY A 27 -32.72 -23.78 22.01
N ALA A 28 -33.57 -22.77 22.05
CA ALA A 28 -33.30 -21.48 21.47
C ALA A 28 -32.10 -20.87 22.21
N THR A 29 -30.89 -21.16 21.73
CA THR A 29 -29.72 -20.35 22.06
C THR A 29 -29.82 -19.11 21.18
N SER A 30 -30.33 -18.03 21.77
CA SER A 30 -30.24 -16.70 21.17
C SER A 30 -28.76 -16.43 20.86
N ALA A 31 -28.37 -16.60 19.61
CA ALA A 31 -27.11 -16.09 19.11
C ALA A 31 -27.14 -14.58 19.30
N GLN A 32 -26.47 -14.12 20.34
CA GLN A 32 -26.29 -12.71 20.65
C GLN A 32 -25.48 -12.15 19.49
N GLN A 33 -26.17 -11.46 18.58
CA GLN A 33 -25.57 -10.72 17.48
C GLN A 33 -24.59 -9.73 18.10
N PRO A 34 -23.29 -9.77 17.72
CA PRO A 34 -22.33 -8.80 18.23
C PRO A 34 -22.85 -7.39 17.95
N ALA A 35 -22.95 -6.59 18.99
CA ALA A 35 -23.31 -5.20 18.86
C ALA A 35 -22.40 -4.54 17.82
N PRO A 36 -22.94 -3.67 16.92
CA PRO A 36 -22.13 -2.96 15.96
C PRO A 36 -21.07 -2.17 16.75
N GLN A 37 -19.81 -2.52 16.57
CA GLN A 37 -18.70 -1.75 17.10
C GLN A 37 -18.83 -0.33 16.55
N PRO A 38 -18.73 0.70 17.40
CA PRO A 38 -18.73 2.07 16.91
C PRO A 38 -17.59 2.21 15.92
N THR A 39 -17.93 2.42 14.66
CA THR A 39 -16.99 2.81 13.62
C THR A 39 -16.38 4.12 14.11
N ARG A 40 -15.18 4.07 14.68
CA ARG A 40 -14.39 5.27 14.90
C ARG A 40 -14.15 5.86 13.51
N SER A 41 -14.93 6.89 13.17
CA SER A 41 -14.56 7.78 12.08
C SER A 41 -13.21 8.36 12.46
N ALA A 42 -12.15 7.78 11.87
CA ALA A 42 -10.84 8.38 11.98
C ALA A 42 -10.95 9.73 11.28
N THR A 43 -11.01 10.81 12.07
CA THR A 43 -10.82 12.15 11.54
C THR A 43 -9.53 12.08 10.72
N ALA A 44 -9.60 12.36 9.43
CA ALA A 44 -8.46 12.35 8.54
C ALA A 44 -7.44 13.35 9.10
N GLY A 45 -6.49 12.83 9.88
CA GLY A 45 -5.49 13.64 10.56
C GLY A 45 -4.54 14.22 9.52
N THR A 46 -4.14 15.47 9.71
CA THR A 46 -3.11 16.10 8.86
C THR A 46 -1.80 15.34 9.00
N VAL A 47 -1.18 14.97 7.89
CA VAL A 47 0.18 14.41 7.89
C VAL A 47 1.16 15.58 7.97
N THR A 48 1.99 15.58 9.00
CA THR A 48 2.99 16.65 9.21
C THR A 48 4.42 16.13 9.09
N SER A 49 4.62 14.83 9.13
CA SER A 49 5.92 14.18 9.04
C SER A 49 5.79 12.76 8.51
N LEU A 50 6.85 12.29 7.86
CA LEU A 50 7.05 10.89 7.48
C LEU A 50 8.11 10.20 8.37
N ALA A 51 8.41 10.75 9.54
CA ALA A 51 9.31 10.12 10.49
C ALA A 51 8.74 8.78 10.98
N GLY A 52 9.56 7.73 10.98
CA GLY A 52 9.17 6.37 11.39
C GLY A 52 9.47 5.30 10.35
N GLY A 53 8.96 4.11 10.59
CA GLY A 53 9.03 2.98 9.67
C GLY A 53 7.74 2.86 8.86
N TRP A 54 7.87 2.60 7.58
CA TRP A 54 6.77 2.53 6.63
C TRP A 54 6.85 1.28 5.77
N ARG A 55 5.72 0.66 5.52
CA ARG A 55 5.57 -0.39 4.51
C ARG A 55 4.82 0.17 3.31
N VAL A 56 5.36 -0.03 2.11
CA VAL A 56 4.66 0.26 0.86
C VAL A 56 3.53 -0.76 0.70
N ALA A 57 2.31 -0.29 0.58
CA ALA A 57 1.10 -1.10 0.44
C ALA A 57 0.45 -0.97 -0.94
N GLY A 58 0.71 0.11 -1.66
CA GLY A 58 0.20 0.34 -3.00
C GLY A 58 1.05 1.32 -3.79
N VAL A 59 1.05 1.19 -5.11
CA VAL A 59 1.66 2.12 -6.06
C VAL A 59 0.70 2.32 -7.21
N ASP A 60 0.44 3.56 -7.56
CA ASP A 60 -0.43 3.97 -8.67
C ASP A 60 -1.85 3.35 -8.60
N GLY A 61 -2.39 3.23 -7.38
CA GLY A 61 -3.71 2.67 -7.11
C GLY A 61 -3.78 1.13 -7.14
N ALA A 62 -2.69 0.44 -7.45
CA ALA A 62 -2.60 -1.01 -7.40
C ALA A 62 -1.92 -1.49 -6.12
N ASP A 63 -2.36 -2.62 -5.58
CA ASP A 63 -1.75 -3.24 -4.41
C ASP A 63 -0.28 -3.60 -4.67
N PHE A 64 0.55 -3.36 -3.66
CA PHE A 64 1.95 -3.74 -3.69
C PHE A 64 2.14 -5.15 -3.09
N ASN A 65 1.78 -6.18 -3.89
CA ASN A 65 1.79 -7.59 -3.50
C ASN A 65 3.11 -8.27 -3.91
N GLU A 66 4.22 -7.84 -3.31
CA GLU A 66 5.50 -8.48 -3.54
C GLU A 66 5.75 -9.59 -2.50
N PRO A 67 6.51 -10.65 -2.83
CA PRO A 67 6.85 -11.73 -1.90
C PRO A 67 7.58 -11.26 -0.64
N TYR A 68 8.19 -10.10 -0.70
CA TYR A 68 8.85 -9.40 0.41
C TYR A 68 8.30 -7.97 0.50
N GLY A 69 8.03 -7.52 1.70
CA GLY A 69 7.57 -6.16 1.93
C GLY A 69 8.65 -5.13 1.57
N LEU A 70 8.26 -4.04 0.92
CA LEU A 70 9.16 -2.92 0.73
C LEU A 70 8.99 -1.96 1.91
N ALA A 71 10.04 -1.88 2.73
CA ALA A 71 10.10 -0.99 3.88
C ALA A 71 10.86 0.28 3.53
N LEU A 72 10.33 1.41 4.00
CA LEU A 72 10.99 2.71 3.96
C LEU A 72 11.16 3.18 5.40
N SER A 73 12.27 3.84 5.66
CA SER A 73 12.53 4.53 6.92
C SER A 73 12.47 6.04 6.69
N GLY A 74 11.95 6.77 7.67
CA GLY A 74 11.83 8.22 7.59
C GLY A 74 12.38 8.94 8.82
N SER A 75 12.99 10.08 8.61
CA SER A 75 13.27 11.11 9.61
C SER A 75 12.29 12.28 9.47
N ALA A 76 12.50 13.37 10.17
CA ALA A 76 11.72 14.59 9.99
C ALA A 76 11.90 15.26 8.61
N GLN A 77 12.94 14.90 7.86
CA GLN A 77 13.33 15.62 6.64
C GLN A 77 13.69 14.70 5.47
N GLU A 78 13.85 13.38 5.70
CA GLU A 78 14.25 12.44 4.66
C GLU A 78 13.45 11.15 4.77
N LEU A 79 13.22 10.52 3.63
CA LEU A 79 12.64 9.19 3.46
C LEU A 79 13.61 8.36 2.64
N TRP A 80 13.88 7.11 3.07
CA TRP A 80 14.85 6.25 2.37
C TRP A 80 14.45 4.78 2.44
N TRP A 81 14.98 4.01 1.50
CA TRP A 81 15.00 2.54 1.56
C TRP A 81 16.28 2.07 2.26
N GLU A 82 16.15 1.09 3.14
CA GLU A 82 17.29 0.42 3.76
C GLU A 82 17.86 -0.69 2.85
N PRO A 83 19.17 -0.81 2.72
CA PRO A 83 20.20 -0.04 3.38
C PRO A 83 20.46 1.32 2.73
N ARG A 84 20.76 2.31 3.57
CA ARG A 84 20.97 3.70 3.16
C ARG A 84 22.11 3.90 2.14
N CYS A 85 23.08 2.97 2.10
CA CYS A 85 24.17 2.96 1.13
C CYS A 85 23.71 2.76 -0.32
N ALA A 86 22.49 2.30 -0.57
CA ALA A 86 21.94 2.20 -1.91
C ALA A 86 21.52 3.57 -2.50
N TRP A 87 21.65 4.66 -1.73
CA TRP A 87 21.32 6.03 -2.14
C TRP A 87 19.90 6.26 -2.63
N ILE A 88 18.98 5.35 -2.26
CA ILE A 88 17.56 5.54 -2.51
C ILE A 88 16.99 6.35 -1.36
N VAL A 89 17.35 7.63 -1.36
CA VAL A 89 17.02 8.62 -0.33
C VAL A 89 16.39 9.82 -1.01
N ARG A 90 15.36 10.39 -0.39
CA ARG A 90 14.77 11.68 -0.78
C ARG A 90 14.64 12.58 0.44
N SER A 91 15.06 13.82 0.32
CA SER A 91 14.60 14.84 1.26
C SER A 91 13.13 15.14 1.00
N TYR A 92 12.40 15.59 2.03
CA TYR A 92 11.04 16.05 1.85
C TYR A 92 10.71 17.26 2.74
N ARG A 93 9.66 17.99 2.32
CA ARG A 93 9.01 19.02 3.11
C ARG A 93 7.50 18.85 2.99
N ILE A 94 6.81 18.96 4.12
CA ILE A 94 5.34 18.94 4.17
C ILE A 94 4.85 20.29 4.69
N ASP A 95 3.86 20.85 4.02
CA ASP A 95 3.18 22.09 4.40
C ASP A 95 1.70 21.99 4.04
N GLY A 96 0.83 21.95 5.07
CA GLY A 96 -0.63 21.98 4.91
C GLY A 96 -1.24 20.90 4.02
N GLY A 97 -0.62 19.72 3.94
CA GLY A 97 -1.09 18.63 3.06
C GLY A 97 -0.39 18.61 1.68
N ASN A 98 0.43 19.61 1.38
CA ASN A 98 1.34 19.57 0.25
C ASN A 98 2.64 18.90 0.66
N ILE A 99 3.26 18.14 -0.26
CA ILE A 99 4.57 17.55 -0.07
C ILE A 99 5.45 17.85 -1.29
N ALA A 100 6.73 18.09 -1.05
CA ALA A 100 7.72 18.17 -2.10
C ALA A 100 8.91 17.30 -1.72
N PHE A 101 9.34 16.47 -2.64
CA PHE A 101 10.55 15.67 -2.53
C PHE A 101 11.70 16.31 -3.30
N GLY A 102 12.93 16.06 -2.86
CA GLY A 102 14.14 16.55 -3.46
C GLY A 102 15.31 15.58 -3.26
N PRO A 103 16.50 15.95 -3.74
CA PRO A 103 17.70 15.16 -3.52
C PRO A 103 17.99 15.01 -2.02
N PRO A 104 18.69 13.93 -1.61
CA PRO A 104 19.08 13.73 -0.22
C PRO A 104 19.91 14.91 0.30
N GLN A 105 19.81 15.18 1.60
CA GLN A 105 20.64 16.18 2.24
C GLN A 105 22.12 15.74 2.17
N GLY A 106 22.99 16.66 1.77
CA GLY A 106 24.41 16.34 1.57
C GLY A 106 24.68 15.47 0.34
N ALA A 107 23.75 15.43 -0.63
CA ALA A 107 24.03 14.77 -1.90
C ALA A 107 25.30 15.32 -2.53
N PRO A 108 26.18 14.44 -3.09
CA PRO A 108 27.38 14.89 -3.79
C PRO A 108 27.01 15.84 -4.92
N LYS A 109 27.78 16.90 -5.06
CA LYS A 109 27.63 17.82 -6.18
C LYS A 109 28.14 17.15 -7.48
N PRO A 110 27.69 17.62 -8.65
CA PRO A 110 28.24 17.15 -9.91
C PRO A 110 29.76 17.24 -9.92
N GLY A 111 30.46 16.10 -10.13
CA GLY A 111 31.91 16.00 -10.11
C GLY A 111 32.55 15.61 -8.75
N GLU A 112 31.79 15.53 -7.69
CA GLU A 112 32.26 14.95 -6.43
C GLU A 112 32.23 13.43 -6.46
N VAL A 113 33.19 12.79 -5.78
CA VAL A 113 33.24 11.33 -5.68
C VAL A 113 32.07 10.86 -4.79
N THR A 114 31.20 10.04 -5.36
CA THR A 114 30.14 9.40 -4.58
C THR A 114 30.74 8.40 -3.60
N PRO A 115 30.26 8.38 -2.34
CA PRO A 115 30.65 7.35 -1.38
C PRO A 115 30.36 5.94 -1.94
N ALA A 116 31.08 4.95 -1.42
CA ALA A 116 30.93 3.56 -1.84
C ALA A 116 29.46 3.12 -1.84
N VAL A 117 28.97 2.70 -2.98
CA VAL A 117 27.62 2.14 -3.14
C VAL A 117 27.63 0.73 -2.58
N CYS A 118 26.62 0.35 -1.81
CA CYS A 118 26.52 -1.04 -1.38
C CYS A 118 26.21 -1.97 -2.54
N THR A 119 26.69 -3.20 -2.43
CA THR A 119 26.53 -4.24 -3.47
C THR A 119 25.17 -4.93 -3.45
N ILE A 120 24.21 -4.41 -2.69
CA ILE A 120 22.87 -4.98 -2.59
C ILE A 120 22.04 -4.50 -3.78
N ALA A 121 21.49 -5.46 -4.53
CA ALA A 121 20.55 -5.14 -5.60
C ALA A 121 19.27 -4.54 -5.03
N PRO A 122 18.82 -3.38 -5.53
CA PRO A 122 17.56 -2.80 -5.11
C PRO A 122 16.38 -3.70 -5.52
N PRO A 123 15.28 -3.70 -4.75
CA PRO A 123 14.06 -4.41 -5.11
C PRO A 123 13.54 -3.99 -6.49
N LEU A 124 12.98 -4.93 -7.25
CA LEU A 124 12.55 -4.70 -8.64
C LEU A 124 11.62 -3.49 -8.80
N ARG A 125 10.69 -3.29 -7.86
CA ARG A 125 9.68 -2.23 -7.96
C ARG A 125 10.02 -0.94 -7.21
N ILE A 126 11.22 -0.83 -6.65
CA ILE A 126 11.63 0.40 -5.94
C ILE A 126 11.65 1.62 -6.88
N ALA A 127 11.95 1.41 -8.16
CA ALA A 127 11.93 2.47 -9.16
C ALA A 127 10.53 3.06 -9.40
N GLU A 128 9.46 2.26 -9.27
CA GLU A 128 8.09 2.74 -9.34
C GLU A 128 7.77 3.64 -8.14
N VAL A 129 8.15 3.19 -6.93
CA VAL A 129 7.98 3.96 -5.70
C VAL A 129 8.73 5.29 -5.77
N THR A 130 10.00 5.28 -6.18
CA THR A 130 10.79 6.53 -6.28
C THR A 130 10.22 7.48 -7.31
N ARG A 131 9.73 7.00 -8.44
CA ARG A 131 9.04 7.82 -9.46
C ARG A 131 7.79 8.48 -8.88
N ALA A 132 6.99 7.73 -8.14
CA ALA A 132 5.78 8.26 -7.52
C ALA A 132 6.09 9.29 -6.43
N LEU A 133 7.16 9.09 -5.65
CA LEU A 133 7.64 10.09 -4.70
C LEU A 133 8.14 11.35 -5.40
N ASP A 134 8.94 11.20 -6.47
CA ASP A 134 9.50 12.34 -7.22
C ASP A 134 8.42 13.19 -7.93
N ALA A 135 7.28 12.58 -8.28
CA ALA A 135 6.13 13.26 -8.90
C ALA A 135 5.15 13.84 -7.86
N ALA A 136 5.31 13.54 -6.59
CA ALA A 136 4.34 13.85 -5.55
C ALA A 136 4.24 15.35 -5.24
N THR A 137 3.00 15.80 -5.05
CA THR A 137 2.67 17.17 -4.63
C THR A 137 1.72 17.20 -3.43
N ASN A 138 1.07 16.08 -3.11
CA ASN A 138 0.07 15.98 -2.06
C ASN A 138 0.37 14.82 -1.11
N VAL A 139 0.04 15.01 0.16
CA VAL A 139 0.07 13.98 1.18
C VAL A 139 -1.19 14.04 2.02
N THR A 140 -1.86 12.90 2.17
CA THR A 140 -3.10 12.80 2.94
C THR A 140 -3.10 11.53 3.79
N ARG A 141 -3.87 11.54 4.88
CA ARG A 141 -4.12 10.34 5.67
C ARG A 141 -5.40 9.68 5.18
N THR A 142 -5.34 8.39 4.91
CA THR A 142 -6.51 7.61 4.50
C THR A 142 -7.37 7.24 5.70
N GLU A 143 -8.63 6.84 5.46
CA GLU A 143 -9.54 6.33 6.51
C GLU A 143 -8.98 5.10 7.23
N ALA A 144 -8.21 4.27 6.53
CA ALA A 144 -7.51 3.11 7.10
C ALA A 144 -6.21 3.49 7.85
N ASN A 145 -6.00 4.78 8.14
CA ASN A 145 -4.81 5.32 8.80
C ASN A 145 -3.49 5.14 8.01
N GLY A 146 -3.56 4.86 6.74
CA GLY A 146 -2.41 4.91 5.84
C GLY A 146 -2.05 6.35 5.46
N VAL A 147 -0.90 6.54 4.88
CA VAL A 147 -0.46 7.80 4.27
C VAL A 147 -0.44 7.63 2.76
N LEU A 148 -1.27 8.38 2.07
CA LEU A 148 -1.27 8.45 0.61
C LEU A 148 -0.47 9.67 0.17
N ILE A 149 0.56 9.43 -0.60
CA ILE A 149 1.41 10.43 -1.23
C ILE A 149 1.09 10.39 -2.72
N SER A 150 0.74 11.52 -3.35
CA SER A 150 0.29 11.55 -4.74
C SER A 150 0.66 12.82 -5.48
N GLY A 151 0.76 12.74 -6.79
CA GLY A 151 1.04 13.87 -7.69
C GLY A 151 1.49 13.40 -9.07
N GLY A 152 1.35 14.23 -10.08
CA GLY A 152 1.83 13.95 -11.45
C GLY A 152 1.26 12.67 -12.08
N GLY A 153 0.09 12.19 -11.64
CA GLY A 153 -0.51 10.94 -12.10
C GLY A 153 0.01 9.69 -11.39
N HIS A 154 0.86 9.85 -10.37
CA HIS A 154 1.44 8.76 -9.57
C HIS A 154 1.01 8.81 -8.12
N SER A 155 1.07 7.67 -7.43
CA SER A 155 0.78 7.61 -6.01
C SER A 155 1.51 6.47 -5.30
N VAL A 156 1.77 6.66 -3.99
CA VAL A 156 2.26 5.62 -3.08
C VAL A 156 1.40 5.61 -1.84
N LEU A 157 0.94 4.43 -1.46
CA LEU A 157 0.24 4.20 -0.19
C LEU A 157 1.20 3.55 0.81
N LEU A 158 1.33 4.17 1.98
CA LEU A 158 2.20 3.73 3.06
C LEU A 158 1.38 3.40 4.30
N PHE A 159 1.77 2.34 5.01
CA PHE A 159 1.31 2.07 6.38
C PHE A 159 2.50 2.03 7.34
N SER A 160 2.29 2.55 8.55
CA SER A 160 3.31 2.47 9.62
C SER A 160 3.58 1.02 10.03
N GLN A 161 4.83 0.73 10.35
CA GLN A 161 5.30 -0.54 10.90
C GLN A 161 5.52 -0.44 12.40
#